data_684af7f442eca81052acca44eafccee2
#
_entry.id   684af7f442eca81052acca44eafccee2
#
_cell.length_a   1.000
_cell.length_b   1.000
_cell.length_c   1.000
_cell.angle_alpha   90.00
_cell.angle_beta   90.00
_cell.angle_gamma   90.00
#
_symmetry.space_group_name_H-M   'P 1'
#
loop_
_entity.id
_entity.type
_entity.pdbx_description
1 polymer ?
#
loop_
_entity_poly.entity_id
_entity_poly.type
_entity_poly.pdbx_seq_one_letter_code
_entity_poly.pdbx_strand_id
1 'polypeptide(L)'
;MVSLFGLLLVRPENKESKGFFRESCNYLINSLREKEDLIMNEAIVEKVKALIAAPSCYAGLKKIAEEYIAALSSDREKEAGRKLVAELEADVLSIDDVLAFFESDAGEKTFGAEQTAAYAAHAREVKAKGGKWCDCPACAPGREILDRKEELC
;
A
#
# COMPACT_ATOMS: atom_id res chain seq x y z
N MET A 1 35.35 71.40 18.70
CA MET A 1 34.56 70.99 17.50
C MET A 1 35.24 69.81 16.89
N VAL A 2 34.77 68.66 17.18
CA VAL A 2 35.31 67.41 16.64
C VAL A 2 34.13 66.60 16.07
N SER A 3 34.19 66.39 14.76
CA SER A 3 33.20 65.69 13.95
C SER A 3 33.32 64.19 14.17
N LEU A 4 32.23 63.49 14.60
CA LEU A 4 32.15 62.06 14.65
C LEU A 4 31.88 61.50 13.25
N PHE A 5 32.85 60.81 12.71
CA PHE A 5 32.72 60.01 11.51
C PHE A 5 32.01 58.70 11.87
N GLY A 6 30.83 58.49 11.26
CA GLY A 6 30.09 57.28 11.39
C GLY A 6 30.80 56.08 10.73
N LEU A 7 31.06 55.07 11.51
CA LEU A 7 31.61 53.79 11.05
C LEU A 7 30.47 52.96 10.45
N LEU A 8 30.39 52.93 9.11
CA LEU A 8 29.51 52.03 8.38
C LEU A 8 30.05 50.59 8.52
N LEU A 9 29.41 49.80 9.36
CA LEU A 9 29.62 48.36 9.42
C LEU A 9 29.01 47.73 8.16
N VAL A 10 29.83 47.56 7.13
CA VAL A 10 29.51 46.68 6.00
C VAL A 10 29.57 45.27 6.51
N ARG A 11 28.40 44.61 6.68
CA ARG A 11 28.32 43.15 6.86
C ARG A 11 28.71 42.51 5.53
N PRO A 12 29.70 41.62 5.48
CA PRO A 12 29.91 40.80 4.29
C PRO A 12 28.74 39.83 4.16
N GLU A 13 27.92 40.02 3.16
CA GLU A 13 26.95 39.01 2.74
C GLU A 13 27.72 37.85 2.11
N ASN A 14 28.02 36.84 2.94
CA ASN A 14 28.69 35.64 2.48
C ASN A 14 27.71 34.80 1.65
N LYS A 15 27.79 34.88 0.32
CA LYS A 15 27.01 34.05 -0.62
C LYS A 15 27.28 32.55 -0.47
N GLU A 16 28.43 32.16 0.10
CA GLU A 16 28.85 30.79 0.26
C GLU A 16 28.07 30.07 1.38
N SER A 17 27.67 30.79 2.45
CA SER A 17 26.92 30.21 3.56
C SER A 17 25.48 29.77 3.17
N LYS A 18 24.87 30.46 2.20
CA LYS A 18 23.52 30.12 1.71
C LYS A 18 23.51 28.84 0.85
N GLY A 19 24.60 28.56 0.13
CA GLY A 19 24.74 27.33 -0.67
C GLY A 19 24.88 26.09 0.22
N PHE A 20 25.76 26.14 1.19
CA PHE A 20 26.04 25.04 2.11
C PHE A 20 24.81 24.63 2.95
N PHE A 21 24.04 25.62 3.44
CA PHE A 21 22.82 25.34 4.21
C PHE A 21 21.72 24.71 3.34
N ARG A 22 21.61 25.11 2.08
CA ARG A 22 20.63 24.57 1.13
C ARG A 22 20.96 23.13 0.72
N GLU A 23 22.23 22.82 0.50
CA GLU A 23 22.69 21.46 0.18
C GLU A 23 22.51 20.51 1.37
N SER A 24 22.85 20.94 2.59
CA SER A 24 22.64 20.16 3.80
C SER A 24 21.16 19.90 4.07
N CYS A 25 20.29 20.89 3.83
CA CYS A 25 18.86 20.73 3.98
C CYS A 25 18.29 19.75 2.95
N ASN A 26 18.72 19.81 1.69
CA ASN A 26 18.32 18.88 0.65
C ASN A 26 18.79 17.44 0.94
N TYR A 27 20.00 17.27 1.46
CA TYR A 27 20.52 15.98 1.87
C TYR A 27 19.67 15.36 2.99
N LEU A 28 19.31 16.14 4.01
CA LEU A 28 18.45 15.68 5.11
C LEU A 28 17.04 15.31 4.62
N ILE A 29 16.46 16.13 3.74
CA ILE A 29 15.13 15.86 3.16
C ILE A 29 15.16 14.55 2.33
N ASN A 30 16.18 14.36 1.51
CA ASN A 30 16.32 13.12 0.73
C ASN A 30 16.52 11.89 1.62
N SER A 31 17.37 12.00 2.66
CA SER A 31 17.58 10.91 3.62
C SER A 31 16.33 10.54 4.43
N LEU A 32 15.48 11.53 4.75
CA LEU A 32 14.19 11.27 5.40
C LEU A 32 13.21 10.59 4.44
N ARG A 33 13.15 11.06 3.19
CA ARG A 33 12.30 10.45 2.14
C ARG A 33 12.68 9.00 1.87
N GLU A 34 13.98 8.70 1.72
CA GLU A 34 14.47 7.34 1.53
C GLU A 34 14.08 6.41 2.69
N LYS A 35 14.07 6.92 3.92
CA LYS A 35 13.62 6.15 5.10
C LYS A 35 12.11 5.94 5.12
N GLU A 36 11.33 6.95 4.72
CA GLU A 36 9.88 6.83 4.61
C GLU A 36 9.50 5.82 3.52
N ASP A 37 10.14 5.88 2.35
CA ASP A 37 9.93 4.94 1.25
C ASP A 37 10.29 3.49 1.67
N LEU A 38 11.36 3.31 2.43
CA LEU A 38 11.76 2.00 2.95
C LEU A 38 10.73 1.43 3.93
N ILE A 39 10.26 2.23 4.89
CA ILE A 39 9.24 1.80 5.87
C ILE A 39 7.92 1.49 5.18
N MET A 40 7.55 2.28 4.18
CA MET A 40 6.32 2.09 3.40
C MET A 40 6.38 0.79 2.59
N ASN A 41 7.52 0.50 1.97
CA ASN A 41 7.73 -0.75 1.24
C ASN A 41 7.66 -1.98 2.17
N GLU A 42 8.27 -1.92 3.36
CA GLU A 42 8.18 -3.00 4.35
C GLU A 42 6.73 -3.29 4.75
N ALA A 43 5.91 -2.26 4.95
CA ALA A 43 4.50 -2.44 5.31
C ALA A 43 3.69 -3.11 4.19
N ILE A 44 3.94 -2.78 2.92
CA ILE A 44 3.31 -3.47 1.78
C ILE A 44 3.76 -4.93 1.72
N VAL A 45 5.05 -5.18 1.86
CA VAL A 45 5.62 -6.53 1.86
C VAL A 45 4.98 -7.42 2.92
N GLU A 46 4.75 -6.90 4.13
CA GLU A 46 4.04 -7.63 5.18
C GLU A 46 2.58 -7.96 4.80
N LYS A 47 1.87 -7.04 4.11
CA LYS A 47 0.52 -7.32 3.61
C LYS A 47 0.53 -8.37 2.49
N VAL A 48 1.52 -8.34 1.60
CA VAL A 48 1.68 -9.37 0.56
C VAL A 48 1.99 -10.74 1.18
N LYS A 49 2.83 -10.81 2.21
CA LYS A 49 3.07 -12.06 2.95
C LYS A 49 1.81 -12.58 3.64
N ALA A 50 1.03 -11.69 4.26
CA ALA A 50 -0.26 -12.07 4.87
C ALA A 50 -1.24 -12.61 3.83
N LEU A 51 -1.31 -11.99 2.64
CA LEU A 51 -2.10 -12.45 1.51
C LEU A 51 -1.68 -13.87 1.07
N ILE A 52 -0.38 -14.11 0.89
CA ILE A 52 0.18 -15.42 0.52
C ILE A 52 -0.16 -16.50 1.54
N ALA A 53 -0.14 -16.16 2.83
CA ALA A 53 -0.44 -17.09 3.92
C ALA A 53 -1.94 -17.36 4.10
N ALA A 54 -2.81 -16.54 3.52
CA ALA A 54 -4.24 -16.64 3.70
C ALA A 54 -4.80 -17.94 3.07
N PRO A 55 -5.60 -18.72 3.80
CA PRO A 55 -6.19 -19.96 3.27
C PRO A 55 -7.23 -19.70 2.17
N SER A 56 -7.81 -18.50 2.13
CA SER A 56 -8.76 -18.05 1.10
C SER A 56 -8.09 -17.44 -0.14
N CYS A 57 -6.75 -17.33 -0.16
CA CYS A 57 -6.02 -16.88 -1.33
C CYS A 57 -5.94 -18.00 -2.37
N TYR A 58 -6.47 -17.75 -3.59
CA TYR A 58 -6.40 -18.76 -4.63
C TYR A 58 -4.99 -18.86 -5.24
N ALA A 59 -4.68 -20.01 -5.85
CA ALA A 59 -3.34 -20.36 -6.27
C ALA A 59 -2.72 -19.39 -7.31
N GLY A 60 -3.54 -18.78 -8.19
CA GLY A 60 -3.10 -17.80 -9.18
C GLY A 60 -2.58 -16.53 -8.55
N LEU A 61 -3.37 -15.89 -7.69
CA LEU A 61 -2.99 -14.69 -6.95
C LEU A 61 -1.78 -14.95 -6.05
N LYS A 62 -1.76 -16.10 -5.36
CA LYS A 62 -0.63 -16.50 -4.51
C LYS A 62 0.68 -16.53 -5.30
N LYS A 63 0.68 -17.14 -6.48
CA LYS A 63 1.86 -17.20 -7.36
C LYS A 63 2.34 -15.81 -7.78
N ILE A 64 1.43 -14.92 -8.19
CA ILE A 64 1.76 -13.54 -8.58
C ILE A 64 2.32 -12.77 -7.40
N ALA A 65 1.77 -12.94 -6.20
CA ALA A 65 2.27 -12.34 -4.98
C ALA A 65 3.67 -12.85 -4.60
N GLU A 66 3.95 -14.15 -4.76
CA GLU A 66 5.27 -14.75 -4.58
C GLU A 66 6.28 -14.22 -5.61
N GLU A 67 5.87 -14.04 -6.89
CA GLU A 67 6.70 -13.44 -7.94
C GLU A 67 7.06 -11.98 -7.60
N TYR A 68 6.14 -11.20 -7.03
CA TYR A 68 6.42 -9.86 -6.55
C TYR A 68 7.46 -9.85 -5.43
N ILE A 69 7.30 -10.70 -4.41
CA ILE A 69 8.30 -10.84 -3.33
C ILE A 69 9.68 -11.20 -3.88
N ALA A 70 9.75 -12.11 -4.85
CA ALA A 70 11.01 -12.52 -5.49
C ALA A 70 11.64 -11.42 -6.36
N ALA A 71 10.85 -10.44 -6.82
CA ALA A 71 11.30 -9.33 -7.65
C ALA A 71 11.78 -8.11 -6.85
N LEU A 72 11.54 -8.07 -5.54
CA LEU A 72 11.94 -6.94 -4.67
C LEU A 72 13.40 -6.57 -4.86
N SER A 73 13.68 -5.27 -4.86
CA SER A 73 15.03 -4.69 -5.04
C SER A 73 15.69 -5.05 -6.39
N SER A 74 14.91 -5.48 -7.38
CA SER A 74 15.37 -5.72 -8.75
C SER A 74 14.74 -4.74 -9.75
N ASP A 75 15.25 -4.67 -10.96
CA ASP A 75 14.69 -3.91 -12.09
C ASP A 75 13.30 -4.39 -12.52
N ARG A 76 12.88 -5.58 -12.08
CA ARG A 76 11.56 -6.18 -12.34
C ARG A 76 10.51 -5.88 -11.28
N GLU A 77 10.87 -5.24 -10.17
CA GLU A 77 9.97 -4.98 -9.04
C GLU A 77 8.70 -4.24 -9.47
N LYS A 78 8.86 -3.15 -10.22
CA LYS A 78 7.73 -2.35 -10.71
C LYS A 78 6.82 -3.12 -11.68
N GLU A 79 7.38 -3.98 -12.52
CA GLU A 79 6.57 -4.82 -13.42
C GLU A 79 5.78 -5.86 -12.63
N ALA A 80 6.42 -6.52 -11.67
CA ALA A 80 5.77 -7.48 -10.78
C ALA A 80 4.69 -6.81 -9.91
N GLY A 81 4.95 -5.59 -9.41
CA GLY A 81 3.98 -4.79 -8.68
C GLY A 81 2.73 -4.48 -9.50
N ARG A 82 2.89 -4.03 -10.75
CA ARG A 82 1.75 -3.80 -11.66
C ARG A 82 0.93 -5.07 -11.92
N LYS A 83 1.59 -6.22 -12.06
CA LYS A 83 0.88 -7.51 -12.22
C LYS A 83 0.07 -7.86 -10.98
N LEU A 84 0.67 -7.68 -9.80
CA LEU A 84 0.00 -7.92 -8.52
C LEU A 84 -1.21 -6.99 -8.35
N VAL A 85 -1.07 -5.70 -8.63
CA VAL A 85 -2.18 -4.73 -8.58
C VAL A 85 -3.31 -5.13 -9.51
N ALA A 86 -3.00 -5.48 -10.76
CA ALA A 86 -4.01 -5.88 -11.74
C ALA A 86 -4.80 -7.13 -11.31
N GLU A 87 -4.13 -8.11 -10.73
CA GLU A 87 -4.77 -9.32 -10.20
C GLU A 87 -5.62 -9.01 -8.97
N LEU A 88 -5.12 -8.18 -8.06
CA LEU A 88 -5.88 -7.76 -6.88
C LEU A 88 -7.13 -6.96 -7.24
N GLU A 89 -7.08 -6.10 -8.26
CA GLU A 89 -8.24 -5.36 -8.75
C GLU A 89 -9.33 -6.30 -9.31
N ALA A 90 -8.95 -7.48 -9.84
CA ALA A 90 -9.89 -8.48 -10.31
C ALA A 90 -10.45 -9.36 -9.18
N ASP A 91 -9.65 -9.62 -8.14
CA ASP A 91 -9.96 -10.63 -7.11
C ASP A 91 -10.52 -10.07 -5.82
N VAL A 92 -10.25 -8.81 -5.48
CA VAL A 92 -10.81 -8.17 -4.28
C VAL A 92 -12.26 -7.80 -4.56
N LEU A 93 -13.16 -8.68 -4.15
CA LEU A 93 -14.58 -8.57 -4.43
C LEU A 93 -15.26 -7.50 -3.55
N SER A 94 -16.26 -6.83 -4.12
CA SER A 94 -17.17 -6.00 -3.32
C SER A 94 -18.00 -6.88 -2.37
N ILE A 95 -18.47 -6.29 -1.28
CA ILE A 95 -19.34 -7.01 -0.34
C ILE A 95 -20.68 -7.42 -0.99
N ASP A 96 -21.11 -6.67 -2.00
CA ASP A 96 -22.35 -6.97 -2.74
C ASP A 96 -22.16 -8.20 -3.65
N ASP A 97 -21.02 -8.31 -4.33
CA ASP A 97 -20.69 -9.47 -5.17
C ASP A 97 -20.51 -10.73 -4.32
N VAL A 98 -19.83 -10.60 -3.17
CA VAL A 98 -19.66 -11.69 -2.20
C VAL A 98 -21.01 -12.16 -1.68
N LEU A 99 -21.89 -11.25 -1.30
CA LEU A 99 -23.22 -11.60 -0.84
C LEU A 99 -24.05 -12.28 -1.93
N ALA A 100 -24.06 -11.72 -3.15
CA ALA A 100 -24.74 -12.31 -4.29
C ALA A 100 -24.25 -13.73 -4.60
N PHE A 101 -22.93 -13.97 -4.50
CA PHE A 101 -22.36 -15.29 -4.67
C PHE A 101 -22.84 -16.28 -3.60
N PHE A 102 -22.78 -15.92 -2.32
CA PHE A 102 -23.22 -16.79 -1.24
C PHE A 102 -24.75 -16.94 -1.14
N GLU A 103 -25.53 -16.09 -1.80
CA GLU A 103 -26.99 -16.26 -1.93
C GLU A 103 -27.38 -17.05 -3.20
N SER A 104 -26.38 -17.50 -4.01
CA SER A 104 -26.64 -18.25 -5.24
C SER A 104 -26.46 -19.76 -5.06
N ASP A 105 -27.07 -20.50 -5.99
CA ASP A 105 -26.85 -21.97 -6.11
C ASP A 105 -25.36 -22.34 -6.29
N ALA A 106 -24.56 -21.45 -6.87
CA ALA A 106 -23.14 -21.67 -7.06
C ALA A 106 -22.38 -21.66 -5.73
N GLY A 107 -22.71 -20.74 -4.83
CA GLY A 107 -22.17 -20.71 -3.47
C GLY A 107 -22.48 -21.98 -2.71
N GLU A 108 -23.75 -22.43 -2.73
CA GLU A 108 -24.18 -23.64 -2.06
C GLU A 108 -23.50 -24.89 -2.63
N LYS A 109 -23.36 -25.00 -3.96
CA LYS A 109 -22.65 -26.10 -4.59
C LYS A 109 -21.17 -26.16 -4.24
N THR A 110 -20.54 -25.00 -3.99
CA THR A 110 -19.11 -24.88 -3.71
C THR A 110 -18.77 -25.17 -2.25
N PHE A 111 -19.57 -24.64 -1.32
CA PHE A 111 -19.27 -24.68 0.13
C PHE A 111 -20.25 -25.51 0.95
N GLY A 112 -21.36 -25.94 0.36
CA GLY A 112 -22.47 -26.60 1.06
C GLY A 112 -23.42 -25.61 1.73
N ALA A 113 -24.66 -26.02 1.96
CA ALA A 113 -25.75 -25.14 2.40
C ALA A 113 -25.45 -24.42 3.74
N GLU A 114 -24.93 -25.17 4.73
CA GLU A 114 -24.65 -24.62 6.07
C GLU A 114 -23.56 -23.54 6.03
N GLN A 115 -22.43 -23.83 5.37
CA GLN A 115 -21.29 -22.91 5.29
C GLN A 115 -21.64 -21.68 4.47
N THR A 116 -22.37 -21.86 3.37
CA THR A 116 -22.82 -20.75 2.51
C THR A 116 -23.76 -19.82 3.26
N ALA A 117 -24.71 -20.37 4.05
CA ALA A 117 -25.59 -19.57 4.89
C ALA A 117 -24.83 -18.76 5.94
N ALA A 118 -23.79 -19.34 6.56
CA ALA A 118 -22.95 -18.65 7.52
C ALA A 118 -22.15 -17.51 6.87
N TYR A 119 -21.57 -17.73 5.70
CA TYR A 119 -20.85 -16.69 4.95
C TYR A 119 -21.77 -15.58 4.46
N ALA A 120 -22.97 -15.89 3.99
CA ALA A 120 -23.98 -14.90 3.62
C ALA A 120 -24.40 -14.04 4.81
N ALA A 121 -24.59 -14.65 5.99
CA ALA A 121 -24.92 -13.93 7.22
C ALA A 121 -23.80 -12.95 7.60
N HIS A 122 -22.54 -13.40 7.58
CA HIS A 122 -21.36 -12.55 7.84
C HIS A 122 -21.28 -11.38 6.83
N ALA A 123 -21.43 -11.66 5.54
CA ALA A 123 -21.40 -10.61 4.50
C ALA A 123 -22.49 -9.56 4.72
N ARG A 124 -23.71 -9.96 5.14
CA ARG A 124 -24.78 -9.00 5.51
C ARG A 124 -24.39 -8.13 6.70
N GLU A 125 -23.73 -8.72 7.72
CA GLU A 125 -23.26 -7.94 8.87
C GLU A 125 -22.19 -6.92 8.47
N VAL A 126 -21.21 -7.31 7.65
CA VAL A 126 -20.18 -6.41 7.13
C VAL A 126 -20.81 -5.26 6.38
N LYS A 127 -21.78 -5.55 5.49
CA LYS A 127 -22.53 -4.55 4.74
C LYS A 127 -23.32 -3.62 5.64
N ALA A 128 -24.02 -4.16 6.65
CA ALA A 128 -24.81 -3.37 7.61
C ALA A 128 -23.95 -2.41 8.44
N LYS A 129 -22.68 -2.76 8.70
CA LYS A 129 -21.68 -1.91 9.35
C LYS A 129 -21.03 -0.88 8.41
N GLY A 130 -21.44 -0.83 7.14
CA GLY A 130 -20.91 0.09 6.13
C GLY A 130 -19.67 -0.42 5.40
N GLY A 131 -19.30 -1.69 5.58
CA GLY A 131 -18.23 -2.33 4.82
C GLY A 131 -18.59 -2.43 3.33
N LYS A 132 -17.64 -2.10 2.47
CA LYS A 132 -17.84 -2.08 1.01
C LYS A 132 -17.17 -3.27 0.32
N TRP A 133 -16.23 -3.92 0.98
CA TRP A 133 -15.36 -4.95 0.44
C TRP A 133 -15.42 -6.22 1.28
N CYS A 134 -15.10 -7.34 0.67
CA CYS A 134 -14.89 -8.60 1.37
C CYS A 134 -13.78 -8.46 2.42
N ASP A 135 -14.03 -8.94 3.63
CA ASP A 135 -13.10 -8.90 4.76
C ASP A 135 -12.43 -10.25 5.06
N CYS A 136 -12.49 -11.20 4.10
CA CYS A 136 -11.84 -12.49 4.26
C CYS A 136 -10.30 -12.32 4.39
N PRO A 137 -9.58 -13.34 4.93
CA PRO A 137 -8.14 -13.26 5.17
C PRO A 137 -7.27 -12.91 3.94
N ALA A 138 -7.76 -13.12 2.72
CA ALA A 138 -7.08 -12.72 1.49
C ALA A 138 -7.50 -11.31 1.02
N CYS A 139 -8.81 -11.01 0.98
CA CYS A 139 -9.31 -9.73 0.48
C CYS A 139 -8.93 -8.55 1.38
N ALA A 140 -8.90 -8.74 2.70
CA ALA A 140 -8.54 -7.67 3.63
C ALA A 140 -7.12 -7.11 3.38
N PRO A 141 -6.03 -7.90 3.41
CA PRO A 141 -4.71 -7.39 3.06
C PRO A 141 -4.61 -6.98 1.58
N GLY A 142 -5.32 -7.67 0.66
CA GLY A 142 -5.39 -7.28 -0.74
C GLY A 142 -5.94 -5.88 -0.93
N ARG A 143 -6.99 -5.51 -0.20
CA ARG A 143 -7.55 -4.15 -0.23
C ARG A 143 -6.55 -3.11 0.29
N GLU A 144 -5.87 -3.40 1.39
CA GLU A 144 -4.85 -2.50 1.95
C GLU A 144 -3.69 -2.26 0.98
N ILE A 145 -3.29 -3.28 0.19
CA ILE A 145 -2.31 -3.15 -0.89
C ILE A 145 -2.86 -2.25 -2.00
N LEU A 146 -4.12 -2.44 -2.42
CA LEU A 146 -4.75 -1.63 -3.45
C LEU A 146 -4.90 -0.16 -3.04
N ASP A 147 -5.13 0.14 -1.78
CA ASP A 147 -5.19 1.52 -1.27
C ASP A 147 -3.85 2.25 -1.39
N ARG A 148 -2.76 1.50 -1.58
CA ARG A 148 -1.39 1.99 -1.74
C ARG A 148 -0.76 1.59 -3.08
N LYS A 149 -1.56 1.28 -4.08
CA LYS A 149 -1.09 0.76 -5.39
C LYS A 149 -0.09 1.65 -6.10
N GLU A 150 -0.15 2.96 -5.87
CA GLU A 150 0.79 3.93 -6.46
C GLU A 150 2.25 3.69 -6.02
N GLU A 151 2.44 3.00 -4.90
CA GLU A 151 3.77 2.68 -4.38
C GLU A 151 4.38 1.44 -5.06
N LEU A 152 3.56 0.60 -5.71
CA LEU A 152 3.98 -0.62 -6.40
C LEU A 152 4.25 -0.39 -7.91
N CYS A 153 3.84 0.74 -8.47
CA CYS A 153 3.82 0.97 -9.92
C CYS A 153 4.96 1.88 -10.46
#